data_24eb4701dc170b218c8f6c680e31d2ca
#
_entry.id   24eb4701dc170b218c8f6c680e31d2ca
#
_cell.length_a   1.000
_cell.length_b   1.000
_cell.length_c   1.000
_cell.angle_alpha   90.00
_cell.angle_beta   90.00
_cell.angle_gamma   90.00
#
_symmetry.space_group_name_H-M   'P 1'
#
loop_
_entity.id
_entity.type
_entity.pdbx_description
1 polymer ?
#
loop_
_entity_poly.entity_id
_entity_poly.type
_entity_poly.pdbx_seq_one_letter_code
_entity_poly.pdbx_strand_id
1 'polypeptide(L)'
;MTKSKTAFYFLPLLWISCAKEGTFLPDVPVNYFISEQEFKIKAVNNVLLVPNQGVAGLLLVSTAFGYKVYDRCSTVNPEARCKITPDEGSITATDPCTGAKYLLTDGSPAKAPAVRNLKAYYITFQGKGLHITN
;
A
#
# COMPACT_ATOMS: atom_id res chain seq x y z
N MET A 1 -51.10 46.56 22.20
CA MET A 1 -51.03 45.45 21.24
C MET A 1 -49.57 45.23 20.87
N THR A 2 -48.92 44.34 21.56
CA THR A 2 -47.52 43.97 21.32
C THR A 2 -47.51 42.72 20.42
N LYS A 3 -47.07 42.93 19.16
CA LYS A 3 -46.85 41.82 18.23
C LYS A 3 -45.49 41.20 18.55
N SER A 4 -45.53 40.01 19.15
CA SER A 4 -44.34 39.15 19.28
C SER A 4 -43.91 38.69 17.90
N LYS A 5 -42.71 39.09 17.46
CA LYS A 5 -42.03 38.51 16.29
C LYS A 5 -41.17 37.37 16.75
N THR A 6 -41.69 36.16 16.62
CA THR A 6 -40.90 34.94 16.82
C THR A 6 -39.93 34.82 15.65
N ALA A 7 -38.65 35.10 15.89
CA ALA A 7 -37.57 34.83 14.94
C ALA A 7 -37.25 33.34 14.97
N PHE A 8 -37.61 32.63 13.89
CA PHE A 8 -37.17 31.26 13.67
C PHE A 8 -35.73 31.27 13.21
N TYR A 9 -34.83 30.92 14.10
CA TYR A 9 -33.42 30.67 13.74
C TYR A 9 -33.35 29.30 13.08
N PHE A 10 -33.18 29.29 11.76
CA PHE A 10 -32.85 28.10 11.01
C PHE A 10 -31.34 27.84 11.20
N LEU A 11 -31.02 26.88 12.07
CA LEU A 11 -29.66 26.39 12.28
C LEU A 11 -29.33 25.46 11.10
N PRO A 12 -28.37 25.78 10.22
CA PRO A 12 -27.98 24.84 9.18
C PRO A 12 -27.27 23.66 9.84
N LEU A 13 -27.88 22.50 9.77
CA LEU A 13 -27.25 21.24 10.13
C LEU A 13 -26.16 20.97 9.11
N LEU A 14 -24.90 21.29 9.50
CA LEU A 14 -23.73 20.86 8.77
C LEU A 14 -23.65 19.33 8.87
N TRP A 15 -24.07 18.67 7.81
CA TRP A 15 -23.80 17.26 7.62
C TRP A 15 -22.30 17.11 7.40
N ILE A 16 -21.56 16.81 8.47
CA ILE A 16 -20.19 16.32 8.35
C ILE A 16 -20.32 14.91 7.81
N SER A 17 -20.28 14.80 6.49
CA SER A 17 -20.11 13.54 5.82
C SER A 17 -18.67 13.07 6.15
N CYS A 18 -18.53 12.24 7.17
CA CYS A 18 -17.35 11.40 7.30
C CYS A 18 -17.38 10.45 6.11
N ALA A 19 -16.65 10.78 5.06
CA ALA A 19 -16.32 9.83 4.03
C ALA A 19 -15.55 8.70 4.73
N LYS A 20 -16.17 7.54 4.89
CA LYS A 20 -15.48 6.29 5.17
C LYS A 20 -14.46 6.15 4.05
N GLU A 21 -13.17 6.32 4.38
CA GLU A 21 -12.10 5.88 3.50
C GLU A 21 -12.27 4.38 3.35
N GLY A 22 -12.93 3.96 2.28
CA GLY A 22 -13.04 2.56 1.93
C GLY A 22 -11.64 1.99 1.78
N THR A 23 -11.44 0.75 2.20
CA THR A 23 -10.25 -0.03 1.91
C THR A 23 -10.02 0.05 0.40
N PHE A 24 -9.01 0.82 0.03
CA PHE A 24 -8.79 1.27 -1.30
C PHE A 24 -8.16 0.23 -2.22
N LEU A 25 -7.64 -0.86 -1.64
CA LEU A 25 -7.29 -2.10 -2.30
C LEU A 25 -8.17 -3.23 -1.76
N PRO A 26 -8.68 -4.14 -2.61
CA PRO A 26 -9.39 -5.32 -2.15
C PRO A 26 -8.53 -6.13 -1.19
N ASP A 27 -9.16 -6.71 -0.17
CA ASP A 27 -8.49 -7.56 0.78
C ASP A 27 -8.42 -8.99 0.23
N VAL A 28 -7.36 -9.27 -0.53
CA VAL A 28 -7.11 -10.59 -1.13
C VAL A 28 -6.26 -11.40 -0.16
N PRO A 29 -6.69 -12.61 0.24
CA PRO A 29 -5.90 -13.46 1.11
C PRO A 29 -4.53 -13.77 0.50
N VAL A 30 -3.48 -13.63 1.31
CA VAL A 30 -2.11 -13.97 0.95
C VAL A 30 -1.60 -15.04 1.91
N ASN A 31 -1.02 -16.08 1.35
CA ASN A 31 -0.33 -17.12 2.10
C ASN A 31 0.87 -17.58 1.27
N TYR A 32 2.02 -17.00 1.54
CA TYR A 32 3.25 -17.27 0.81
C TYR A 32 4.40 -17.52 1.77
N PHE A 33 5.14 -18.59 1.51
CA PHE A 33 6.32 -18.95 2.30
C PHE A 33 7.55 -18.99 1.41
N ILE A 34 8.66 -18.44 1.91
CA ILE A 34 9.97 -18.51 1.27
C ILE A 34 11.05 -18.58 2.33
N SER A 35 12.07 -19.43 2.11
CA SER A 35 13.23 -19.44 2.97
C SER A 35 14.11 -18.22 2.70
N GLU A 36 14.86 -17.79 3.71
CA GLU A 36 15.84 -16.69 3.52
C GLU A 36 16.90 -17.04 2.50
N GLN A 37 17.29 -18.31 2.43
CA GLN A 37 18.24 -18.79 1.44
C GLN A 37 17.68 -18.69 0.02
N GLU A 38 16.43 -19.11 -0.17
CA GLU A 38 15.76 -19.00 -1.47
C GLU A 38 15.59 -17.54 -1.89
N PHE A 39 15.23 -16.66 -0.96
CA PHE A 39 15.16 -15.23 -1.21
C PHE A 39 16.52 -14.70 -1.70
N LYS A 40 17.61 -15.02 -1.02
CA LYS A 40 18.96 -14.57 -1.40
C LYS A 40 19.38 -15.04 -2.79
N ILE A 41 18.92 -16.23 -3.20
CA ILE A 41 19.23 -16.78 -4.53
C ILE A 41 18.42 -16.11 -5.62
N LYS A 42 17.13 -15.84 -5.37
CA LYS A 42 16.19 -15.36 -6.37
C LYS A 42 16.07 -13.83 -6.44
N ALA A 43 16.40 -13.12 -5.36
CA ALA A 43 16.29 -11.67 -5.31
C ALA A 43 17.32 -10.99 -6.22
N VAL A 44 16.88 -9.97 -6.90
CA VAL A 44 17.74 -9.07 -7.68
C VAL A 44 17.79 -7.73 -6.94
N ASN A 45 18.99 -7.27 -6.61
CA ASN A 45 19.19 -6.04 -5.83
C ASN A 45 18.33 -5.99 -4.55
N ASN A 46 18.31 -7.11 -3.82
CA ASN A 46 17.52 -7.27 -2.59
C ASN A 46 15.99 -7.23 -2.76
N VAL A 47 15.49 -7.35 -3.97
CA VAL A 47 14.05 -7.38 -4.27
C VAL A 47 13.69 -8.68 -4.98
N LEU A 48 12.63 -9.30 -4.51
CA LEU A 48 11.98 -10.43 -5.16
C LEU A 48 10.53 -10.05 -5.52
N LEU A 49 10.18 -10.23 -6.78
CA LEU A 49 8.81 -10.07 -7.26
C LEU A 49 8.11 -11.43 -7.29
N VAL A 50 6.99 -11.54 -6.62
CA VAL A 50 6.20 -12.78 -6.52
C VAL A 50 4.89 -12.60 -7.28
N PRO A 51 4.68 -13.30 -8.40
CA PRO A 51 3.44 -13.20 -9.16
C PRO A 51 2.31 -13.96 -8.48
N ASN A 52 1.07 -13.66 -8.88
CA ASN A 52 -0.14 -14.41 -8.51
C ASN A 52 -0.45 -14.45 -7.02
N GLN A 53 0.00 -13.46 -6.27
CA GLN A 53 -0.32 -13.25 -4.87
C GLN A 53 -0.87 -11.84 -4.68
N GLY A 54 -1.77 -11.64 -3.71
CA GLY A 54 -2.38 -10.35 -3.46
C GLY A 54 -3.19 -9.83 -4.65
N VAL A 55 -3.23 -8.52 -4.81
CA VAL A 55 -3.98 -7.86 -5.90
C VAL A 55 -3.19 -7.88 -7.22
N ALA A 56 -1.92 -7.51 -7.19
CA ALA A 56 -1.10 -7.36 -8.39
C ALA A 56 0.28 -8.04 -8.28
N GLY A 57 0.42 -8.99 -7.37
CA GLY A 57 1.69 -9.61 -7.03
C GLY A 57 2.34 -8.94 -5.83
N LEU A 58 3.38 -9.56 -5.28
CA LEU A 58 4.12 -9.06 -4.13
C LEU A 58 5.49 -8.53 -4.55
N LEU A 59 5.91 -7.49 -3.87
CA LEU A 59 7.29 -7.01 -3.86
C LEU A 59 7.86 -7.26 -2.47
N LEU A 60 8.74 -8.23 -2.37
CA LEU A 60 9.45 -8.57 -1.14
C LEU A 60 10.84 -7.94 -1.21
N VAL A 61 11.17 -7.10 -0.25
CA VAL A 61 12.44 -6.37 -0.20
C VAL A 61 13.14 -6.59 1.13
N SER A 62 14.46 -6.78 1.06
CA SER A 62 15.34 -6.76 2.24
C SER A 62 15.93 -5.37 2.40
N THR A 63 15.57 -4.71 3.49
CA THR A 63 16.04 -3.36 3.82
C THR A 63 16.96 -3.39 5.04
N ALA A 64 17.61 -2.26 5.33
CA ALA A 64 18.38 -2.09 6.58
C ALA A 64 17.51 -2.27 7.84
N PHE A 65 16.19 -2.12 7.72
CA PHE A 65 15.21 -2.29 8.81
C PHE A 65 14.50 -3.65 8.78
N GLY A 66 15.02 -4.62 8.03
CA GLY A 66 14.46 -5.95 7.87
C GLY A 66 13.68 -6.12 6.57
N TYR A 67 13.01 -7.25 6.46
CA TYR A 67 12.18 -7.57 5.30
C TYR A 67 10.87 -6.78 5.32
N LYS A 68 10.47 -6.32 4.14
CA LYS A 68 9.17 -5.66 3.91
C LYS A 68 8.48 -6.32 2.72
N VAL A 69 7.17 -6.40 2.76
CA VAL A 69 6.36 -6.94 1.66
C VAL A 69 5.22 -6.00 1.34
N TYR A 70 5.11 -5.66 0.08
CA TYR A 70 4.05 -4.79 -0.43
C TYR A 70 3.31 -5.47 -1.57
N ASP A 71 2.03 -5.12 -1.73
CA ASP A 71 1.33 -5.39 -2.99
C ASP A 71 1.92 -4.50 -4.08
N ARG A 72 2.12 -5.06 -5.25
CA ARG A 72 2.62 -4.31 -6.41
C ARG A 72 1.58 -3.38 -7.02
N CYS A 73 0.34 -3.44 -6.57
CA CYS A 73 -0.70 -2.54 -7.04
C CYS A 73 -0.41 -1.10 -6.62
N SER A 74 -0.23 -0.22 -7.58
CA SER A 74 -0.09 1.20 -7.30
C SER A 74 -1.32 1.74 -6.57
N THR A 75 -1.08 2.63 -5.63
CA THR A 75 -2.15 3.28 -4.87
C THR A 75 -2.71 4.50 -5.59
N VAL A 76 -2.12 4.88 -6.70
CA VAL A 76 -2.67 5.85 -7.64
C VAL A 76 -3.55 5.10 -8.62
N ASN A 77 -4.86 5.36 -8.58
CA ASN A 77 -5.83 4.68 -9.41
C ASN A 77 -5.71 3.14 -9.35
N PRO A 78 -5.99 2.53 -8.18
CA PRO A 78 -5.73 1.10 -7.94
C PRO A 78 -6.54 0.17 -8.86
N GLU A 79 -7.66 0.64 -9.42
CA GLU A 79 -8.48 -0.10 -10.37
C GLU A 79 -7.72 -0.40 -11.68
N ALA A 80 -6.80 0.45 -12.07
CA ALA A 80 -5.94 0.23 -13.23
C ALA A 80 -4.91 -0.89 -13.01
N ARG A 81 -4.67 -1.28 -11.75
CA ARG A 81 -3.75 -2.35 -11.34
C ARG A 81 -2.35 -2.22 -11.92
N CYS A 82 -1.86 -0.99 -12.02
CA CYS A 82 -0.48 -0.74 -12.45
C CYS A 82 0.48 -1.31 -11.41
N LYS A 83 1.39 -2.16 -11.88
CA LYS A 83 2.37 -2.84 -11.03
C LYS A 83 3.58 -1.94 -10.83
N ILE A 84 3.85 -1.57 -9.59
CA ILE A 84 5.08 -0.86 -9.27
C ILE A 84 6.29 -1.72 -9.61
N THR A 85 7.34 -1.07 -10.07
CA THR A 85 8.61 -1.69 -10.43
C THR A 85 9.75 -1.08 -9.60
N PRO A 86 10.63 -1.90 -9.00
CA PRO A 86 11.76 -1.39 -8.25
C PRO A 86 12.65 -0.52 -9.13
N ASP A 87 13.07 0.61 -8.59
CA ASP A 87 14.07 1.46 -9.23
C ASP A 87 15.48 0.91 -8.99
N GLU A 88 16.45 1.40 -9.73
CA GLU A 88 17.85 1.10 -9.49
C GLU A 88 18.23 1.45 -8.04
N GLY A 89 18.95 0.56 -7.38
CA GLY A 89 19.30 0.71 -5.96
C GLY A 89 18.25 0.24 -4.97
N SER A 90 17.03 -0.11 -5.42
CA SER A 90 15.95 -0.71 -4.60
C SER A 90 15.57 0.07 -3.34
N ILE A 91 15.71 1.40 -3.39
CA ILE A 91 15.25 2.31 -2.33
C ILE A 91 13.81 2.75 -2.59
N THR A 92 13.48 2.94 -3.86
CA THR A 92 12.16 3.33 -4.33
C THR A 92 11.61 2.36 -5.36
N ALA A 93 10.32 2.40 -5.59
CA ALA A 93 9.65 1.76 -6.71
C ALA A 93 8.76 2.77 -7.44
N THR A 94 8.63 2.59 -8.74
CA THR A 94 7.88 3.50 -9.62
C THR A 94 6.63 2.84 -10.16
N ASP A 95 5.53 3.57 -10.14
CA ASP A 95 4.33 3.26 -10.91
C ASP A 95 4.55 3.68 -12.37
N PRO A 96 4.64 2.75 -13.32
CA PRO A 96 4.91 3.08 -14.71
C PRO A 96 3.75 3.81 -15.41
N CYS A 97 2.54 3.74 -14.87
CA CYS A 97 1.37 4.40 -15.45
C CYS A 97 1.32 5.90 -15.15
N THR A 98 1.83 6.32 -14.00
CA THR A 98 1.70 7.72 -13.52
C THR A 98 3.03 8.38 -13.21
N GLY A 99 4.10 7.59 -13.05
CA GLY A 99 5.41 8.08 -12.60
C GLY A 99 5.48 8.30 -11.08
N ALA A 100 4.44 7.96 -10.34
CA ALA A 100 4.45 8.00 -8.88
C ALA A 100 5.53 7.08 -8.31
N LYS A 101 6.14 7.49 -7.20
CA LYS A 101 7.16 6.69 -6.52
C LYS A 101 6.82 6.46 -5.07
N TYR A 102 7.31 5.35 -4.56
CA TYR A 102 7.13 4.90 -3.17
C TYR A 102 8.47 4.49 -2.59
N LEU A 103 8.69 4.79 -1.31
CA LEU A 103 9.82 4.27 -0.56
C LEU A 103 9.61 2.78 -0.23
N LEU A 104 10.62 1.97 -0.44
CA LEU A 104 10.54 0.53 -0.12
C LEU A 104 10.88 0.22 1.34
N THR A 105 11.39 1.18 2.10
CA THR A 105 11.66 1.01 3.53
C THR A 105 10.38 0.98 4.37
N ASP A 106 9.35 1.72 3.99
CA ASP A 106 8.10 1.85 4.74
C ASP A 106 6.83 1.87 3.86
N GLY A 107 6.97 1.88 2.54
CA GLY A 107 5.86 1.94 1.59
C GLY A 107 5.27 3.32 1.39
N SER A 108 5.85 4.37 1.97
CA SER A 108 5.31 5.71 1.91
C SER A 108 5.48 6.37 0.54
N PRO A 109 4.61 7.34 0.19
CA PRO A 109 4.77 8.13 -1.03
C PRO A 109 6.09 8.89 -1.05
N ALA A 110 6.83 8.80 -2.17
CA ALA A 110 8.09 9.50 -2.38
C ALA A 110 8.00 10.54 -3.50
N LYS A 111 7.08 10.37 -4.44
CA LYS A 111 6.86 11.29 -5.55
C LYS A 111 5.38 11.32 -5.94
N ALA A 112 4.87 12.53 -6.18
CA ALA A 112 3.52 12.72 -6.72
C ALA A 112 3.35 11.97 -8.06
N PRO A 113 2.14 11.48 -8.38
CA PRO A 113 0.88 11.69 -7.68
C PRO A 113 0.60 10.73 -6.51
N ALA A 114 1.58 9.96 -6.04
CA ALA A 114 1.41 9.10 -4.88
C ALA A 114 1.07 9.93 -3.62
N VAL A 115 -0.02 9.57 -2.94
CA VAL A 115 -0.48 10.23 -1.69
C VAL A 115 -0.79 9.24 -0.59
N ARG A 116 -0.86 7.95 -0.91
CA ARG A 116 -1.16 6.86 0.04
C ARG A 116 -0.03 5.85 0.04
N ASN A 117 0.17 5.23 1.20
CA ASN A 117 1.15 4.14 1.33
C ASN A 117 0.77 2.95 0.45
N LEU A 118 1.76 2.19 0.03
CA LEU A 118 1.54 0.85 -0.53
C LEU A 118 0.84 -0.03 0.50
N LYS A 119 0.04 -0.99 0.02
CA LYS A 119 -0.50 -2.03 0.89
C LYS A 119 0.64 -2.94 1.34
N ALA A 120 0.88 -2.97 2.65
CA ALA A 120 1.87 -3.84 3.26
C ALA A 120 1.22 -5.14 3.74
N TYR A 121 1.99 -6.22 3.73
CA TYR A 121 1.61 -7.51 4.28
C TYR A 121 2.43 -7.84 5.52
N TYR A 122 1.93 -8.74 6.34
CA TYR A 122 2.62 -9.19 7.54
C TYR A 122 3.66 -10.25 7.20
N ILE A 123 4.78 -10.20 7.91
CA ILE A 123 5.84 -11.21 7.83
C ILE A 123 5.97 -11.85 9.20
N THR A 124 5.87 -13.17 9.24
CA THR A 124 6.16 -13.99 10.41
C THR A 124 7.39 -14.85 10.11
N PHE A 125 8.36 -14.84 11.02
CA PHE A 125 9.52 -15.70 10.89
C PHE A 125 9.19 -17.12 11.42
N GLN A 126 9.42 -18.12 10.57
CA GLN A 126 9.26 -19.53 10.93
C GLN A 126 10.59 -20.24 10.66
N GLY A 127 11.41 -20.43 11.70
CA GLY A 127 12.76 -20.93 11.56
C GLY A 127 13.62 -19.97 10.72
N LYS A 128 14.16 -20.45 9.60
CA LYS A 128 14.90 -19.66 8.61
C LYS A 128 14.02 -19.25 7.42
N GLY A 129 12.73 -19.16 7.62
CA GLY A 129 11.77 -18.82 6.59
C GLY A 129 10.93 -17.62 6.92
N LEU A 130 10.39 -17.01 5.88
CA LEU A 130 9.47 -15.89 5.92
C LEU A 130 8.10 -16.40 5.51
N HIS A 131 7.12 -16.22 6.39
CA HIS A 131 5.73 -16.50 6.09
C HIS A 131 4.97 -15.18 5.94
N ILE A 132 4.39 -14.97 4.77
CA ILE A 132 3.73 -13.73 4.38
C ILE A 132 2.23 -13.95 4.37
N THR A 133 1.53 -13.12 5.13
CA THR A 133 0.07 -13.13 5.26
C THR A 133 -0.50 -11.73 5.24
N ASN A 134 -1.78 -11.60 5.01
CA ASN A 134 -2.48 -10.31 5.12
C ASN A 134 -3.14 -10.11 6.48
#